data_0281ae7663442579dfb6db80e3892818
#
_entry.id   0281ae7663442579dfb6db80e3892818
#
_cell.length_a   1.000
_cell.length_b   1.000
_cell.length_c   1.000
_cell.angle_alpha   90.00
_cell.angle_beta   90.00
_cell.angle_gamma   90.00
#
_symmetry.space_group_name_H-M   'P 1'
#
loop_
_entity.id
_entity.type
_entity.pdbx_description
1 polymer ?
#
loop_
_entity_poly.entity_id
_entity_poly.type
_entity_poly.pdbx_seq_one_letter_code
_entity_poly.pdbx_strand_id
1 'polypeptide(L)'
;MEQKTYFFAVDLGATSGRTIVGTIEKLEARGEKLENTSAADISLTPNHLPLTPKVELEELTRFPNNLIEQGGHFYWDIYALYFEIIRGLKEVARRGIQITSIGIDTWGVDFVFIGSDNAILRNPRAYRDPITFAAMDDYLENVISRREVYDITGIQLMNFNSIFQFYAMRKEDNAAFRHARKILFVPDALSWMLTGQEVCEYTIASTSQLLDPRTKELDARLLQSVGLTREKFGRMVMPGTQIGVLTDEVQRLTGLGPVPVIAVAGHDTGSAVAAVPARDENFAYLSSGTWSLMGIETRDAIISDLSYERNFTNEGGINGTTRFLKNICGMWLYERCRAEFKGNLSPLTSRSALPLGSSKNPSPLGHAELQASAMTVEAFRSLINPDDPTFANPSSMVEAIQQYCRRTSQPVPETPAEICRCIFDSLALRYRQVFTWLMEFRGLQGNLSPLNDVVLHIIGGGSLNKYLNQFTANATGVVVKAGPQEGTALGNIMMQAQSAGLVNDIWQMRQIIANSIDLVRYEPKDKELWDAAYEKYLKITQ
;
A
#
# COMPACT_ATOMS: atom_id res chain seq x y z
N MET A 1 -12.45 34.97 4.63
CA MET A 1 -13.34 33.78 4.58
C MET A 1 -12.45 32.58 4.39
N GLU A 2 -12.62 31.53 5.18
CA GLU A 2 -11.87 30.28 4.99
C GLU A 2 -12.32 29.65 3.67
N GLN A 3 -11.40 29.52 2.72
CA GLN A 3 -11.71 28.91 1.43
C GLN A 3 -11.44 27.41 1.55
N LYS A 4 -12.51 26.60 1.56
CA LYS A 4 -12.47 25.15 1.56
C LYS A 4 -12.47 24.63 0.13
N THR A 5 -11.53 23.72 -0.17
CA THR A 5 -11.47 23.01 -1.45
C THR A 5 -11.67 21.52 -1.20
N TYR A 6 -12.57 20.89 -1.96
CA TYR A 6 -12.99 19.51 -1.77
C TYR A 6 -12.47 18.61 -2.88
N PHE A 7 -12.05 17.41 -2.51
CA PHE A 7 -11.56 16.37 -3.40
C PHE A 7 -12.24 15.05 -3.07
N PHE A 8 -12.46 14.22 -4.08
CA PHE A 8 -13.05 12.90 -3.89
C PHE A 8 -11.99 11.82 -4.11
N ALA A 9 -11.76 11.00 -3.11
CA ALA A 9 -10.86 9.86 -3.18
C ALA A 9 -11.63 8.55 -3.14
N VAL A 10 -11.18 7.60 -3.96
CA VAL A 10 -11.58 6.20 -3.94
C VAL A 10 -10.36 5.40 -3.51
N ASP A 11 -10.44 4.76 -2.35
CA ASP A 11 -9.38 3.95 -1.74
C ASP A 11 -9.86 2.49 -1.68
N LEU A 12 -9.32 1.65 -2.56
CA LEU A 12 -9.72 0.26 -2.72
C LEU A 12 -8.59 -0.68 -2.29
N GLY A 13 -8.77 -1.30 -1.14
CA GLY A 13 -7.91 -2.41 -0.71
C GLY A 13 -8.44 -3.76 -1.16
N ALA A 14 -7.64 -4.82 -0.97
CA ALA A 14 -7.97 -6.19 -1.34
C ALA A 14 -9.12 -6.83 -0.53
N THR A 15 -9.64 -6.17 0.51
CA THR A 15 -10.71 -6.69 1.38
C THR A 15 -11.87 -5.73 1.56
N SER A 16 -11.65 -4.45 1.35
CA SER A 16 -12.67 -3.40 1.49
C SER A 16 -12.32 -2.20 0.63
N GLY A 17 -13.33 -1.46 0.24
CA GLY A 17 -13.18 -0.17 -0.42
C GLY A 17 -13.94 0.92 0.33
N ARG A 18 -13.61 2.15 0.03
CA ARG A 18 -14.29 3.33 0.59
C ARG A 18 -14.21 4.52 -0.35
N THR A 19 -15.17 5.40 -0.21
CA THR A 19 -15.15 6.71 -0.83
C THR A 19 -15.04 7.78 0.23
N ILE A 20 -14.23 8.80 -0.03
CA ILE A 20 -13.82 9.79 0.96
C ILE A 20 -13.86 11.16 0.32
N VAL A 21 -14.35 12.16 1.07
CA VAL A 21 -14.12 13.57 0.75
C VAL A 21 -12.96 14.08 1.57
N GLY A 22 -11.93 14.58 0.88
CA GLY A 22 -10.85 15.34 1.48
C GLY A 22 -11.11 16.83 1.37
N THR A 23 -10.90 17.56 2.45
CA THR A 23 -11.02 19.01 2.49
C THR A 23 -9.67 19.64 2.77
N ILE A 24 -9.26 20.60 1.94
CA ILE A 24 -8.09 21.43 2.22
C ILE A 24 -8.59 22.85 2.54
N GLU A 25 -8.23 23.32 3.72
CA GLU A 25 -8.52 24.67 4.17
C GLU A 25 -7.33 25.60 3.92
N LYS A 26 -7.51 26.62 3.09
CA LYS A 26 -6.59 27.76 3.04
C LYS A 26 -6.98 28.72 4.16
N LEU A 27 -6.11 28.83 5.15
CA LEU A 27 -6.22 29.86 6.17
C LEU A 27 -5.63 31.16 5.59
N GLU A 28 -6.49 32.10 5.16
CA GLU A 28 -6.04 33.44 4.83
C GLU A 28 -5.54 34.10 6.12
N ALA A 29 -4.31 34.64 6.11
CA ALA A 29 -3.86 35.54 7.15
C ALA A 29 -4.91 36.69 7.22
N ARG A 30 -5.53 36.88 8.37
CA ARG A 30 -6.39 38.07 8.59
C ARG A 30 -5.48 39.29 8.36
N GLY A 31 -5.69 39.92 7.19
CA GLY A 31 -5.04 41.17 6.87
C GLY A 31 -5.54 42.25 7.80
N GLU A 32 -4.88 42.47 8.92
CA GLU A 32 -4.91 43.77 9.55
C GLU A 32 -4.19 44.71 8.59
N LYS A 33 -4.95 45.67 8.02
CA LYS A 33 -4.38 46.82 7.32
C LYS A 33 -3.37 47.47 8.24
N LEU A 34 -2.10 47.30 7.97
CA LEU A 34 -1.03 48.13 8.53
C LEU A 34 -1.19 49.52 7.92
N GLU A 35 -2.03 50.36 8.53
CA GLU A 35 -1.98 51.79 8.31
C GLU A 35 -0.75 52.31 9.10
N ASN A 36 0.27 52.73 8.35
CA ASN A 36 1.34 53.64 8.79
C ASN A 36 2.09 53.27 10.07
N THR A 37 3.05 52.38 9.99
CA THR A 37 4.19 52.33 10.95
C THR A 37 5.52 52.35 10.20
N SER A 38 6.40 53.25 10.63
CA SER A 38 7.74 53.48 10.06
C SER A 38 8.62 52.27 10.25
N ALA A 39 9.58 52.06 9.33
CA ALA A 39 10.50 50.91 9.20
C ALA A 39 11.47 50.67 10.37
N ALA A 40 11.23 51.19 11.57
CA ALA A 40 12.18 51.11 12.70
C ALA A 40 11.72 50.20 13.88
N ASP A 41 10.47 49.74 13.93
CA ASP A 41 9.94 48.96 15.07
C ASP A 41 9.37 47.59 14.67
N ILE A 42 10.14 46.76 13.94
CA ILE A 42 9.82 45.36 13.77
C ILE A 42 10.46 44.56 14.91
N SER A 43 9.84 44.60 16.06
CA SER A 43 10.03 43.61 17.13
C SER A 43 9.39 42.31 16.67
N LEU A 44 10.20 41.27 16.44
CA LEU A 44 9.79 39.90 16.15
C LEU A 44 9.00 39.34 17.33
N THR A 45 7.68 39.55 17.36
CA THR A 45 6.80 38.81 18.25
C THR A 45 6.50 37.44 17.65
N PRO A 46 6.48 36.33 18.43
CA PRO A 46 6.38 34.95 17.93
C PRO A 46 5.02 34.55 17.32
N ASN A 47 4.10 35.47 17.07
CA ASN A 47 2.70 35.17 16.74
C ASN A 47 2.30 35.30 15.26
N HIS A 48 3.24 35.45 14.32
CA HIS A 48 2.95 35.45 12.90
C HIS A 48 3.60 34.27 12.17
N LEU A 49 3.42 33.04 12.67
CA LEU A 49 3.63 31.88 11.82
C LEU A 49 2.49 31.88 10.77
N PRO A 50 2.79 31.80 9.47
CA PRO A 50 1.76 31.67 8.47
C PRO A 50 0.90 30.45 8.81
N LEU A 51 -0.41 30.65 8.88
CA LEU A 51 -1.36 29.58 9.15
C LEU A 51 -1.21 28.50 8.07
N THR A 52 -0.67 27.35 8.46
CA THR A 52 -0.40 26.25 7.53
C THR A 52 -1.72 25.60 7.15
N PRO A 53 -1.97 25.33 5.85
CA PRO A 53 -3.15 24.61 5.42
C PRO A 53 -3.30 23.28 6.17
N LYS A 54 -4.54 22.85 6.40
CA LYS A 54 -4.86 21.55 6.98
C LYS A 54 -5.63 20.70 5.98
N VAL A 55 -5.45 19.40 6.06
CA VAL A 55 -6.25 18.41 5.33
C VAL A 55 -7.11 17.62 6.32
N GLU A 56 -8.40 17.51 6.00
CA GLU A 56 -9.37 16.72 6.75
C GLU A 56 -9.99 15.67 5.83
N LEU A 57 -10.29 14.49 6.36
CA LEU A 57 -10.94 13.40 5.64
C LEU A 57 -12.30 13.09 6.24
N GLU A 58 -13.29 12.91 5.37
CA GLU A 58 -14.62 12.43 5.73
C GLU A 58 -14.94 11.18 4.89
N GLU A 59 -15.09 10.04 5.54
CA GLU A 59 -15.52 8.81 4.88
C GLU A 59 -17.01 8.89 4.55
N LEU A 60 -17.36 8.78 3.28
CA LEU A 60 -18.75 8.81 2.81
C LEU A 60 -19.37 7.42 2.80
N THR A 61 -18.63 6.44 2.27
CA THR A 61 -19.09 5.06 2.15
C THR A 61 -17.95 4.10 2.43
N ARG A 62 -18.29 2.96 3.02
CA ARG A 62 -17.42 1.80 3.16
C ARG A 62 -18.16 0.56 2.68
N PHE A 63 -17.47 -0.31 1.98
CA PHE A 63 -18.04 -1.53 1.41
C PHE A 63 -17.00 -2.66 1.37
N PRO A 64 -17.44 -3.92 1.42
CA PRO A 64 -16.55 -5.06 1.26
C PRO A 64 -16.10 -5.18 -0.19
N ASN A 65 -14.85 -5.62 -0.39
CA ASN A 65 -14.33 -6.06 -1.68
C ASN A 65 -14.20 -7.59 -1.63
N ASN A 66 -15.24 -8.28 -2.09
CA ASN A 66 -15.33 -9.71 -2.01
C ASN A 66 -14.79 -10.38 -3.28
N LEU A 67 -14.09 -11.50 -3.09
CA LEU A 67 -13.72 -12.38 -4.19
C LEU A 67 -14.93 -13.24 -4.62
N ILE A 68 -15.12 -13.35 -5.93
CA ILE A 68 -16.05 -14.30 -6.55
C ILE A 68 -15.25 -15.55 -6.89
N GLU A 69 -15.66 -16.69 -6.35
CA GLU A 69 -15.11 -17.99 -6.73
C GLU A 69 -16.01 -18.64 -7.77
N GLN A 70 -15.43 -18.96 -8.94
CA GLN A 70 -16.13 -19.63 -10.02
C GLN A 70 -15.19 -20.52 -10.82
N GLY A 71 -15.56 -21.79 -11.00
CA GLY A 71 -14.79 -22.74 -11.82
C GLY A 71 -13.37 -22.97 -11.30
N GLY A 72 -13.13 -22.86 -9.99
CA GLY A 72 -11.82 -23.01 -9.37
C GLY A 72 -10.93 -21.77 -9.46
N HIS A 73 -11.47 -20.66 -9.94
CA HIS A 73 -10.77 -19.37 -10.08
C HIS A 73 -11.38 -18.28 -9.21
N PHE A 74 -10.59 -17.27 -8.89
CA PHE A 74 -10.99 -16.11 -8.11
C PHE A 74 -11.02 -14.85 -8.97
N TYR A 75 -12.12 -14.07 -8.81
CA TYR A 75 -12.35 -12.84 -9.56
C TYR A 75 -12.73 -11.68 -8.64
N TRP A 76 -12.37 -10.47 -9.04
CA TRP A 76 -12.91 -9.23 -8.46
C TRP A 76 -14.19 -8.85 -9.21
N ASP A 77 -15.17 -8.30 -8.52
CA ASP A 77 -16.37 -7.75 -9.16
C ASP A 77 -16.14 -6.27 -9.51
N ILE A 78 -15.60 -6.02 -10.69
CA ILE A 78 -15.28 -4.66 -11.15
C ILE A 78 -16.52 -3.77 -11.26
N TYR A 79 -17.67 -4.36 -11.61
CA TYR A 79 -18.92 -3.62 -11.71
C TYR A 79 -19.49 -3.25 -10.35
N ALA A 80 -19.35 -4.10 -9.34
CA ALA A 80 -19.70 -3.77 -7.98
C ALA A 80 -18.84 -2.62 -7.44
N LEU A 81 -17.53 -2.63 -7.71
CA LEU A 81 -16.64 -1.52 -7.36
C LEU A 81 -17.05 -0.21 -8.03
N TYR A 82 -17.33 -0.25 -9.33
CA TYR A 82 -17.85 0.91 -10.06
C TYR A 82 -19.18 1.42 -9.48
N PHE A 83 -20.11 0.52 -9.17
CA PHE A 83 -21.39 0.89 -8.55
C PHE A 83 -21.18 1.63 -7.23
N GLU A 84 -20.25 1.20 -6.40
CA GLU A 84 -19.94 1.83 -5.13
C GLU A 84 -19.30 3.22 -5.32
N ILE A 85 -18.46 3.40 -6.34
CA ILE A 85 -17.91 4.71 -6.71
C ILE A 85 -19.05 5.66 -7.11
N ILE A 86 -19.95 5.22 -8.00
CA ILE A 86 -21.13 6.01 -8.42
C ILE A 86 -22.01 6.35 -7.21
N ARG A 87 -22.17 5.42 -6.25
CA ARG A 87 -22.92 5.69 -5.01
C ARG A 87 -22.27 6.79 -4.18
N GLY A 88 -20.95 6.78 -4.03
CA GLY A 88 -20.20 7.84 -3.33
C GLY A 88 -20.34 9.19 -4.02
N LEU A 89 -20.22 9.24 -5.35
CA LEU A 89 -20.40 10.47 -6.15
C LEU A 89 -21.82 11.03 -6.05
N LYS A 90 -22.85 10.17 -6.05
CA LYS A 90 -24.25 10.59 -5.79
C LYS A 90 -24.41 11.21 -4.40
N GLU A 91 -23.72 10.69 -3.39
CA GLU A 91 -23.77 11.25 -2.04
C GLU A 91 -23.15 12.65 -1.98
N VAL A 92 -22.03 12.86 -2.70
CA VAL A 92 -21.41 14.19 -2.88
C VAL A 92 -22.39 15.17 -3.51
N ALA A 93 -23.04 14.77 -4.63
CA ALA A 93 -24.05 15.61 -5.31
C ALA A 93 -25.24 15.91 -4.41
N ARG A 94 -25.77 14.91 -3.70
CA ARG A 94 -26.89 15.06 -2.75
C ARG A 94 -26.59 16.06 -1.64
N ARG A 95 -25.33 16.12 -1.18
CA ARG A 95 -24.86 17.06 -0.15
C ARG A 95 -24.52 18.45 -0.71
N GLY A 96 -24.55 18.62 -2.03
CA GLY A 96 -24.18 19.89 -2.69
C GLY A 96 -22.69 20.23 -2.58
N ILE A 97 -21.83 19.22 -2.33
CA ILE A 97 -20.38 19.42 -2.22
C ILE A 97 -19.80 19.60 -3.63
N GLN A 98 -19.10 20.72 -3.85
CA GLN A 98 -18.44 21.00 -5.13
C GLN A 98 -17.02 20.44 -5.09
N ILE A 99 -16.83 19.21 -5.58
CA ILE A 99 -15.50 18.58 -5.64
C ILE A 99 -14.70 19.13 -6.82
N THR A 100 -13.42 19.34 -6.59
CA THR A 100 -12.47 19.86 -7.59
C THR A 100 -11.99 18.75 -8.53
N SER A 101 -11.79 17.55 -8.00
CA SER A 101 -11.37 16.37 -8.77
C SER A 101 -11.67 15.06 -8.05
N ILE A 102 -11.40 13.96 -8.78
CA ILE A 102 -11.54 12.58 -8.33
C ILE A 102 -10.20 11.88 -8.51
N GLY A 103 -9.75 11.09 -7.52
CA GLY A 103 -8.59 10.21 -7.59
C GLY A 103 -8.94 8.79 -7.18
N ILE A 104 -8.36 7.78 -7.85
CA ILE A 104 -8.61 6.37 -7.58
C ILE A 104 -7.28 5.66 -7.36
N ASP A 105 -7.12 5.00 -6.23
CA ASP A 105 -6.05 4.05 -5.96
C ASP A 105 -6.59 2.69 -5.57
N THR A 106 -5.82 1.64 -5.85
CA THR A 106 -6.19 0.26 -5.61
C THR A 106 -4.98 -0.59 -5.22
N TRP A 107 -5.22 -1.85 -4.88
CA TRP A 107 -4.17 -2.85 -4.78
C TRP A 107 -3.44 -3.05 -6.12
N GLY A 108 -2.23 -3.57 -6.10
CA GLY A 108 -1.36 -3.76 -7.26
C GLY A 108 -1.71 -4.97 -8.14
N VAL A 109 -1.00 -5.11 -9.24
CA VAL A 109 -0.81 -6.26 -10.14
C VAL A 109 -2.00 -6.72 -10.99
N ASP A 110 -3.25 -6.42 -10.62
CA ASP A 110 -4.44 -6.92 -11.31
C ASP A 110 -4.92 -5.98 -12.42
N PHE A 111 -5.57 -6.52 -13.41
CA PHE A 111 -5.92 -5.82 -14.66
C PHE A 111 -7.24 -6.33 -15.27
N VAL A 112 -7.79 -5.52 -16.16
CA VAL A 112 -9.06 -5.72 -16.87
C VAL A 112 -8.80 -5.82 -18.36
N PHE A 113 -9.50 -6.72 -19.04
CA PHE A 113 -9.48 -6.86 -20.49
C PHE A 113 -10.66 -6.12 -21.13
N ILE A 114 -10.37 -5.22 -22.08
CA ILE A 114 -11.36 -4.46 -22.85
C ILE A 114 -11.45 -5.01 -24.25
N GLY A 115 -12.65 -5.32 -24.72
CA GLY A 115 -12.94 -5.80 -26.06
C GLY A 115 -12.91 -4.71 -27.13
N SER A 116 -13.07 -5.12 -28.39
CA SER A 116 -13.14 -4.21 -29.54
C SER A 116 -14.43 -3.37 -29.56
N ASP A 117 -15.44 -3.79 -28.85
CA ASP A 117 -16.72 -3.11 -28.63
C ASP A 117 -16.70 -2.15 -27.42
N ASN A 118 -15.53 -1.93 -26.82
CA ASN A 118 -15.36 -1.17 -25.58
C ASN A 118 -16.08 -1.77 -24.35
N ALA A 119 -16.38 -3.07 -24.37
CA ALA A 119 -16.91 -3.77 -23.20
C ALA A 119 -15.81 -4.47 -22.42
N ILE A 120 -16.01 -4.63 -21.12
CA ILE A 120 -15.18 -5.50 -20.28
C ILE A 120 -15.48 -6.95 -20.65
N LEU A 121 -14.47 -7.69 -21.11
CA LEU A 121 -14.63 -9.07 -21.58
C LEU A 121 -14.90 -10.06 -20.45
N ARG A 122 -14.38 -9.79 -19.27
CA ARG A 122 -14.52 -10.62 -18.05
C ARG A 122 -14.20 -9.80 -16.82
N ASN A 123 -14.78 -10.15 -15.68
CA ASN A 123 -14.30 -9.71 -14.37
C ASN A 123 -12.80 -10.01 -14.22
N PRO A 124 -11.97 -9.10 -13.67
CA PRO A 124 -10.54 -9.30 -13.51
C PRO A 124 -10.27 -10.51 -12.60
N ARG A 125 -9.33 -11.36 -13.02
CA ARG A 125 -8.84 -12.45 -12.18
C ARG A 125 -8.06 -11.84 -11.01
N ALA A 126 -8.27 -12.35 -9.82
CA ALA A 126 -7.61 -11.85 -8.64
C ALA A 126 -6.19 -12.41 -8.52
N TYR A 127 -5.26 -11.63 -8.03
CA TYR A 127 -3.87 -12.04 -7.79
C TYR A 127 -3.73 -13.24 -6.85
N ARG A 128 -4.79 -13.55 -6.09
CA ARG A 128 -4.86 -14.72 -5.20
C ARG A 128 -5.28 -16.00 -5.90
N ASP A 129 -5.50 -15.95 -7.22
CA ASP A 129 -5.85 -17.14 -8.01
C ASP A 129 -4.68 -18.14 -8.00
N PRO A 130 -4.94 -19.44 -7.74
CA PRO A 130 -3.89 -20.44 -7.60
C PRO A 130 -3.12 -20.75 -8.89
N ILE A 131 -3.62 -20.32 -10.05
CA ILE A 131 -2.98 -20.58 -11.36
C ILE A 131 -1.55 -20.04 -11.44
N THR A 132 -1.23 -19.00 -10.70
CA THR A 132 0.08 -18.32 -10.77
C THR A 132 1.19 -19.07 -10.02
N PHE A 133 0.86 -20.01 -9.13
CA PHE A 133 1.89 -20.72 -8.35
C PHE A 133 2.85 -21.52 -9.24
N ALA A 134 2.32 -22.35 -10.14
CA ALA A 134 3.15 -23.12 -11.08
C ALA A 134 3.63 -22.26 -12.26
N ALA A 135 2.91 -21.19 -12.60
CA ALA A 135 3.23 -20.36 -13.75
C ALA A 135 4.54 -19.58 -13.58
N MET A 136 4.85 -19.11 -12.36
CA MET A 136 6.09 -18.37 -12.11
C MET A 136 7.31 -19.26 -12.35
N ASP A 137 7.37 -20.44 -11.77
CA ASP A 137 8.54 -21.33 -11.91
C ASP A 137 8.70 -21.75 -13.35
N ASP A 138 7.62 -22.17 -14.02
CA ASP A 138 7.65 -22.56 -15.43
C ASP A 138 8.11 -21.42 -16.35
N TYR A 139 7.65 -20.18 -16.11
CA TYR A 139 8.09 -19.01 -16.87
C TYR A 139 9.59 -18.73 -16.68
N LEU A 140 10.06 -18.75 -15.43
CA LEU A 140 11.44 -18.42 -15.08
C LEU A 140 12.45 -19.50 -15.50
N GLU A 141 12.00 -20.75 -15.66
CA GLU A 141 12.82 -21.83 -16.17
C GLU A 141 12.84 -21.90 -17.69
N ASN A 142 11.72 -21.62 -18.38
CA ASN A 142 11.54 -21.94 -19.79
C ASN A 142 11.43 -20.70 -20.72
N VAL A 143 11.25 -19.48 -20.20
CA VAL A 143 11.03 -18.29 -21.03
C VAL A 143 12.11 -17.23 -20.84
N ILE A 144 12.19 -16.62 -19.66
CA ILE A 144 13.24 -15.66 -19.28
C ILE A 144 13.72 -15.99 -17.87
N SER A 145 15.04 -16.03 -17.69
CA SER A 145 15.63 -16.40 -16.40
C SER A 145 15.23 -15.42 -15.28
N ARG A 146 15.13 -15.93 -14.06
CA ARG A 146 14.84 -15.16 -12.83
C ARG A 146 15.72 -13.91 -12.72
N ARG A 147 17.02 -14.08 -12.97
CA ARG A 147 18.01 -13.01 -12.91
C ARG A 147 17.70 -11.91 -13.94
N GLU A 148 17.43 -12.28 -15.16
CA GLU A 148 17.21 -11.33 -16.24
C GLU A 148 15.91 -10.54 -16.08
N VAL A 149 14.82 -11.17 -15.63
CA VAL A 149 13.58 -10.47 -15.29
C VAL A 149 13.83 -9.42 -14.20
N TYR A 150 14.62 -9.78 -13.18
CA TYR A 150 14.97 -8.86 -12.11
C TYR A 150 15.87 -7.72 -12.61
N ASP A 151 16.86 -8.00 -13.43
CA ASP A 151 17.79 -6.98 -13.97
C ASP A 151 17.07 -5.94 -14.84
N ILE A 152 15.98 -6.33 -15.50
CA ILE A 152 15.15 -5.39 -16.27
C ILE A 152 14.28 -4.58 -15.32
N THR A 153 13.57 -5.21 -14.40
CA THR A 153 12.47 -4.56 -13.66
C THR A 153 12.85 -4.11 -12.26
N GLY A 154 13.81 -4.79 -11.61
CA GLY A 154 14.12 -4.60 -10.19
C GLY A 154 12.96 -4.93 -9.26
N ILE A 155 11.93 -5.63 -9.73
CA ILE A 155 10.74 -5.96 -8.95
C ILE A 155 10.92 -7.27 -8.19
N GLN A 156 10.54 -7.30 -6.92
CA GLN A 156 10.51 -8.50 -6.10
C GLN A 156 9.73 -9.62 -6.80
N LEU A 157 10.35 -10.77 -6.93
CA LEU A 157 9.73 -11.93 -7.56
C LEU A 157 8.66 -12.51 -6.64
N MET A 158 7.41 -12.36 -7.06
CA MET A 158 6.23 -12.88 -6.39
C MET A 158 5.35 -13.56 -7.43
N ASN A 159 4.85 -14.75 -7.12
CA ASN A 159 4.08 -15.56 -8.08
C ASN A 159 2.85 -14.85 -8.68
N PHE A 160 2.32 -13.86 -7.98
CA PHE A 160 1.12 -13.12 -8.38
C PHE A 160 1.42 -11.87 -9.23
N ASN A 161 2.67 -11.53 -9.53
CA ASN A 161 2.97 -10.38 -10.39
C ASN A 161 2.32 -10.56 -11.77
N SER A 162 1.91 -9.46 -12.38
CA SER A 162 1.08 -9.49 -13.60
C SER A 162 1.70 -10.30 -14.75
N ILE A 163 3.03 -10.28 -14.90
CA ILE A 163 3.73 -11.06 -15.93
C ILE A 163 3.40 -12.55 -15.84
N PHE A 164 3.36 -13.13 -14.62
CA PHE A 164 3.04 -14.54 -14.43
C PHE A 164 1.55 -14.83 -14.61
N GLN A 165 0.68 -13.86 -14.28
CA GLN A 165 -0.74 -13.94 -14.58
C GLN A 165 -0.98 -13.97 -16.10
N PHE A 166 -0.34 -13.09 -16.88
CA PHE A 166 -0.42 -13.08 -18.34
C PHE A 166 0.11 -14.38 -18.95
N TYR A 167 1.24 -14.87 -18.46
CA TYR A 167 1.81 -16.12 -18.91
C TYR A 167 0.86 -17.30 -18.67
N ALA A 168 0.28 -17.39 -17.47
CA ALA A 168 -0.70 -18.43 -17.15
C ALA A 168 -1.93 -18.37 -18.06
N MET A 169 -2.50 -17.17 -18.26
CA MET A 169 -3.67 -16.96 -19.12
C MET A 169 -3.37 -17.30 -20.59
N ARG A 170 -2.15 -17.01 -21.06
CA ARG A 170 -1.71 -17.40 -22.40
C ARG A 170 -1.65 -18.93 -22.54
N LYS A 171 -1.11 -19.64 -21.55
CA LYS A 171 -1.03 -21.11 -21.55
C LYS A 171 -2.40 -21.78 -21.49
N GLU A 172 -3.35 -21.18 -20.79
CA GLU A 172 -4.75 -21.65 -20.75
C GLU A 172 -5.54 -21.38 -22.03
N ASP A 173 -4.96 -20.70 -23.01
CA ASP A 173 -5.69 -20.21 -24.19
C ASP A 173 -6.90 -19.33 -23.81
N ASN A 174 -6.72 -18.45 -22.82
CA ASN A 174 -7.78 -17.64 -22.24
C ASN A 174 -8.45 -16.74 -23.30
N ALA A 175 -9.74 -16.87 -23.48
CA ALA A 175 -10.49 -16.15 -24.50
C ALA A 175 -10.42 -14.60 -24.29
N ALA A 176 -10.54 -14.12 -23.06
CA ALA A 176 -10.45 -12.68 -22.78
C ALA A 176 -9.05 -12.13 -23.09
N PHE A 177 -7.99 -12.87 -22.75
CA PHE A 177 -6.62 -12.53 -23.11
C PHE A 177 -6.44 -12.43 -24.65
N ARG A 178 -6.92 -13.42 -25.42
CA ARG A 178 -6.79 -13.44 -26.88
C ARG A 178 -7.52 -12.29 -27.57
N HIS A 179 -8.73 -11.97 -27.09
CA HIS A 179 -9.61 -11.01 -27.75
C HIS A 179 -9.53 -9.60 -27.17
N ALA A 180 -8.69 -9.37 -26.15
CA ALA A 180 -8.50 -8.05 -25.60
C ALA A 180 -7.96 -7.07 -26.63
N ARG A 181 -8.68 -5.96 -26.85
CA ARG A 181 -8.18 -4.79 -27.58
C ARG A 181 -7.22 -4.00 -26.69
N LYS A 182 -7.61 -3.80 -25.42
CA LYS A 182 -6.84 -3.09 -24.40
C LYS A 182 -6.80 -3.87 -23.09
N ILE A 183 -5.76 -3.59 -22.33
CA ILE A 183 -5.50 -4.06 -20.98
C ILE A 183 -5.29 -2.83 -20.11
N LEU A 184 -6.11 -2.70 -19.07
CA LEU A 184 -6.03 -1.60 -18.11
C LEU A 184 -5.83 -2.17 -16.71
N PHE A 185 -4.89 -1.63 -15.93
CA PHE A 185 -4.81 -1.98 -14.52
C PHE A 185 -6.07 -1.54 -13.79
N VAL A 186 -6.38 -2.14 -12.65
CA VAL A 186 -7.68 -1.93 -11.98
C VAL A 186 -8.01 -0.44 -11.76
N PRO A 187 -7.11 0.43 -11.24
CA PRO A 187 -7.43 1.85 -11.06
C PRO A 187 -7.60 2.58 -12.39
N ASP A 188 -6.83 2.18 -13.42
CA ASP A 188 -6.96 2.72 -14.77
C ASP A 188 -8.29 2.32 -15.41
N ALA A 189 -8.73 1.08 -15.21
CA ALA A 189 -10.02 0.59 -15.69
C ALA A 189 -11.20 1.33 -15.05
N LEU A 190 -11.15 1.55 -13.73
CA LEU A 190 -12.17 2.35 -13.04
C LEU A 190 -12.17 3.81 -13.49
N SER A 191 -10.98 4.40 -13.70
CA SER A 191 -10.85 5.74 -14.28
C SER A 191 -11.39 5.79 -15.71
N TRP A 192 -11.14 4.76 -16.52
CA TRP A 192 -11.70 4.62 -17.86
C TRP A 192 -13.24 4.53 -17.83
N MET A 193 -13.83 3.78 -16.89
CA MET A 193 -15.29 3.70 -16.73
C MET A 193 -15.90 5.06 -16.38
N LEU A 194 -15.15 5.96 -15.73
CA LEU A 194 -15.60 7.31 -15.42
C LEU A 194 -15.39 8.31 -16.56
N THR A 195 -14.31 8.16 -17.35
CA THR A 195 -13.83 9.20 -18.28
C THR A 195 -13.81 8.77 -19.74
N GLY A 196 -13.87 7.47 -20.03
CA GLY A 196 -13.63 6.93 -21.36
C GLY A 196 -12.15 6.98 -21.83
N GLN A 197 -11.21 7.44 -20.99
CA GLN A 197 -9.81 7.60 -21.35
C GLN A 197 -8.97 6.37 -20.95
N GLU A 198 -8.18 5.85 -21.89
CA GLU A 198 -7.31 4.69 -21.70
C GLU A 198 -5.91 5.14 -21.31
N VAL A 199 -5.58 4.97 -20.04
CA VAL A 199 -4.25 5.29 -19.49
C VAL A 199 -3.59 4.05 -18.90
N CYS A 200 -2.30 4.17 -18.60
CA CYS A 200 -1.48 3.24 -17.86
C CYS A 200 -0.72 4.08 -16.82
N GLU A 201 -1.20 4.11 -15.59
CA GLU A 201 -0.58 4.94 -14.56
C GLU A 201 0.72 4.26 -14.08
N TYR A 202 1.76 5.06 -13.92
CA TYR A 202 3.13 4.62 -13.67
C TYR A 202 3.30 3.77 -12.41
N THR A 203 2.70 4.19 -11.29
CA THR A 203 2.91 3.50 -10.00
C THR A 203 2.25 2.13 -9.97
N ILE A 204 1.05 2.00 -10.54
CA ILE A 204 0.36 0.70 -10.66
C ILE A 204 1.06 -0.18 -11.70
N ALA A 205 1.47 0.36 -12.83
CA ALA A 205 2.20 -0.38 -13.86
C ALA A 205 3.53 -0.94 -13.35
N SER A 206 4.20 -0.23 -12.45
CA SER A 206 5.47 -0.67 -11.85
C SER A 206 5.34 -1.96 -11.03
N THR A 207 4.14 -2.28 -10.52
CA THR A 207 3.92 -3.52 -9.76
C THR A 207 3.87 -4.77 -10.64
N SER A 208 3.71 -4.59 -11.95
CA SER A 208 3.40 -5.67 -12.91
C SER A 208 4.55 -6.62 -13.22
N GLN A 209 5.79 -6.22 -12.90
CA GLN A 209 7.02 -6.87 -13.38
C GLN A 209 7.16 -6.87 -14.91
N LEU A 210 6.62 -5.82 -15.55
CA LEU A 210 6.73 -5.57 -16.98
C LEU A 210 7.41 -4.23 -17.30
N LEU A 211 7.62 -3.37 -16.29
CA LEU A 211 8.13 -2.01 -16.45
C LEU A 211 9.63 -1.96 -16.12
N ASP A 212 10.41 -1.29 -16.98
CA ASP A 212 11.79 -0.90 -16.66
C ASP A 212 11.78 0.44 -15.90
N PRO A 213 12.20 0.48 -14.63
CA PRO A 213 12.15 1.70 -13.82
C PRO A 213 13.11 2.81 -14.31
N ARG A 214 14.12 2.48 -15.13
CA ARG A 214 15.07 3.44 -15.71
C ARG A 214 14.44 4.26 -16.83
N THR A 215 13.66 3.59 -17.68
CA THR A 215 12.92 4.24 -18.78
C THR A 215 11.53 4.70 -18.37
N LYS A 216 10.98 4.12 -17.29
CA LYS A 216 9.60 4.29 -16.83
C LYS A 216 8.55 3.87 -17.87
N GLU A 217 8.91 2.91 -18.70
CA GLU A 217 8.06 2.34 -19.73
C GLU A 217 7.98 0.80 -19.59
N LEU A 218 6.93 0.22 -20.15
CA LEU A 218 6.78 -1.23 -20.23
C LEU A 218 7.84 -1.79 -21.19
N ASP A 219 8.60 -2.77 -20.74
CA ASP A 219 9.68 -3.38 -21.52
C ASP A 219 9.13 -4.27 -22.63
N ALA A 220 9.58 -4.00 -23.86
CA ALA A 220 9.10 -4.68 -25.06
C ALA A 220 9.41 -6.19 -25.05
N ARG A 221 10.55 -6.60 -24.50
CA ARG A 221 10.96 -8.00 -24.44
C ARG A 221 10.11 -8.77 -23.44
N LEU A 222 9.84 -8.20 -22.27
CA LEU A 222 8.96 -8.79 -21.28
C LEU A 222 7.52 -8.90 -21.80
N LEU A 223 7.02 -7.87 -22.46
CA LEU A 223 5.71 -7.93 -23.11
C LEU A 223 5.64 -9.04 -24.16
N GLN A 224 6.61 -9.10 -25.04
CA GLN A 224 6.67 -10.13 -26.10
C GLN A 224 6.74 -11.55 -25.51
N SER A 225 7.45 -11.73 -24.41
CA SER A 225 7.59 -13.03 -23.73
C SER A 225 6.27 -13.64 -23.29
N VAL A 226 5.31 -12.79 -22.94
CA VAL A 226 3.93 -13.19 -22.58
C VAL A 226 2.92 -13.02 -23.72
N GLY A 227 3.39 -12.68 -24.95
CA GLY A 227 2.54 -12.53 -26.14
C GLY A 227 1.77 -11.22 -26.21
N LEU A 228 2.27 -10.18 -25.56
CA LEU A 228 1.68 -8.84 -25.54
C LEU A 228 2.55 -7.83 -26.30
N THR A 229 1.95 -6.71 -26.66
CA THR A 229 2.63 -5.54 -27.23
C THR A 229 2.24 -4.28 -26.47
N ARG A 230 3.04 -3.20 -26.63
CA ARG A 230 2.82 -1.92 -25.94
C ARG A 230 1.45 -1.30 -26.24
N GLU A 231 0.96 -1.49 -27.46
CA GLU A 231 -0.31 -0.95 -27.95
C GLU A 231 -1.54 -1.52 -27.22
N LYS A 232 -1.38 -2.69 -26.55
CA LYS A 232 -2.43 -3.26 -25.72
C LYS A 232 -2.69 -2.44 -24.44
N PHE A 233 -1.75 -1.63 -24.02
CA PHE A 233 -1.87 -0.79 -22.83
C PHE A 233 -2.24 0.65 -23.19
N GLY A 234 -2.79 1.38 -22.23
CA GLY A 234 -3.08 2.81 -22.38
C GLY A 234 -1.82 3.68 -22.47
N ARG A 235 -2.01 4.97 -22.67
CA ARG A 235 -0.93 5.96 -22.63
C ARG A 235 -0.33 6.03 -21.22
N MET A 236 1.01 5.93 -21.10
CA MET A 236 1.67 6.08 -19.80
C MET A 236 1.41 7.48 -19.23
N VAL A 237 1.00 7.54 -17.98
CA VAL A 237 0.79 8.79 -17.25
C VAL A 237 1.45 8.73 -15.88
N MET A 238 1.95 9.88 -15.45
CA MET A 238 2.54 10.03 -14.11
C MET A 238 1.49 10.52 -13.12
N PRO A 239 1.63 10.23 -11.80
CA PRO A 239 0.81 10.84 -10.77
C PRO A 239 0.75 12.37 -10.90
N GLY A 240 -0.43 12.95 -10.69
CA GLY A 240 -0.72 14.38 -10.88
C GLY A 240 -1.27 14.73 -12.28
N THR A 241 -1.26 13.79 -13.24
CA THR A 241 -1.77 14.02 -14.60
C THR A 241 -3.30 13.96 -14.61
N GLN A 242 -3.96 14.93 -15.22
CA GLN A 242 -5.39 14.83 -15.52
C GLN A 242 -5.63 13.76 -16.60
N ILE A 243 -6.42 12.74 -16.25
CA ILE A 243 -6.81 11.65 -17.16
C ILE A 243 -7.88 12.14 -18.14
N GLY A 244 -8.92 12.75 -17.62
CA GLY A 244 -10.08 13.25 -18.36
C GLY A 244 -11.07 13.92 -17.41
N VAL A 245 -12.31 14.06 -17.87
CA VAL A 245 -13.45 14.50 -17.06
C VAL A 245 -14.54 13.44 -17.10
N LEU A 246 -15.47 13.48 -16.15
CA LEU A 246 -16.61 12.56 -16.14
C LEU A 246 -17.34 12.61 -17.48
N THR A 247 -17.68 11.43 -18.03
CA THR A 247 -18.49 11.33 -19.25
C THR A 247 -19.91 11.87 -19.02
N ASP A 248 -20.62 12.26 -20.09
CA ASP A 248 -22.01 12.73 -20.02
C ASP A 248 -22.92 11.69 -19.33
N GLU A 249 -22.63 10.40 -19.53
CA GLU A 249 -23.35 9.33 -18.85
C GLU A 249 -23.13 9.38 -17.34
N VAL A 250 -21.88 9.48 -16.89
CA VAL A 250 -21.56 9.52 -15.46
C VAL A 250 -22.07 10.82 -14.83
N GLN A 251 -21.99 11.95 -15.53
CA GLN A 251 -22.58 13.22 -15.08
C GLN A 251 -24.08 13.06 -14.84
N ARG A 252 -24.80 12.46 -15.80
CA ARG A 252 -26.24 12.21 -15.68
C ARG A 252 -26.57 11.21 -14.55
N LEU A 253 -25.76 10.15 -14.38
CA LEU A 253 -25.95 9.16 -13.32
C LEU A 253 -25.74 9.71 -11.92
N THR A 254 -24.80 10.63 -11.77
CA THR A 254 -24.38 11.16 -10.47
C THR A 254 -25.03 12.48 -10.10
N GLY A 255 -25.42 13.26 -11.10
CA GLY A 255 -25.90 14.66 -10.93
C GLY A 255 -24.76 15.67 -10.79
N LEU A 256 -23.50 15.25 -11.04
CA LEU A 256 -22.33 16.11 -11.03
C LEU A 256 -22.06 16.68 -12.43
N GLY A 257 -21.28 17.76 -12.51
CA GLY A 257 -20.76 18.31 -13.77
C GLY A 257 -19.53 17.54 -14.28
N PRO A 258 -18.80 18.12 -15.27
CA PRO A 258 -17.61 17.50 -15.86
C PRO A 258 -16.39 17.58 -14.90
N VAL A 259 -16.48 16.89 -13.77
CA VAL A 259 -15.41 16.86 -12.76
C VAL A 259 -14.18 16.15 -13.31
N PRO A 260 -12.98 16.72 -13.18
CA PRO A 260 -11.72 16.08 -13.58
C PRO A 260 -11.42 14.81 -12.78
N VAL A 261 -10.87 13.80 -13.46
CA VAL A 261 -10.25 12.61 -12.83
C VAL A 261 -8.75 12.73 -12.97
N ILE A 262 -8.04 12.63 -11.86
CA ILE A 262 -6.59 12.81 -11.76
C ILE A 262 -5.94 11.44 -11.52
N ALA A 263 -4.91 11.12 -12.28
CA ALA A 263 -4.01 10.02 -11.96
C ALA A 263 -3.31 10.34 -10.63
N VAL A 264 -3.67 9.66 -9.58
CA VAL A 264 -2.92 9.68 -8.31
C VAL A 264 -1.89 8.55 -8.33
N ALA A 265 -1.17 8.27 -7.26
CA ALA A 265 -0.44 7.01 -7.20
C ALA A 265 -1.46 5.86 -7.19
N GLY A 266 -1.70 5.25 -8.34
CA GLY A 266 -2.75 4.25 -8.54
C GLY A 266 -2.54 2.97 -7.72
N HIS A 267 -1.30 2.69 -7.30
CA HIS A 267 -1.00 1.68 -6.28
C HIS A 267 -1.19 2.28 -4.88
N ASP A 268 -2.10 1.73 -4.07
CA ASP A 268 -2.48 2.18 -2.72
C ASP A 268 -1.28 2.48 -1.82
N THR A 269 -0.26 1.61 -1.87
CA THR A 269 0.99 1.82 -1.13
C THR A 269 1.78 3.02 -1.66
N GLY A 270 1.69 3.33 -2.95
CA GLY A 270 2.29 4.55 -3.52
C GLY A 270 1.66 5.81 -2.94
N SER A 271 0.34 5.84 -2.87
CA SER A 271 -0.40 6.91 -2.20
C SER A 271 -0.08 6.99 -0.70
N ALA A 272 -0.01 5.84 -0.01
CA ALA A 272 0.35 5.80 1.40
C ALA A 272 1.75 6.37 1.68
N VAL A 273 2.75 6.03 0.85
CA VAL A 273 4.12 6.55 1.01
C VAL A 273 4.21 8.04 0.69
N ALA A 274 3.42 8.54 -0.27
CA ALA A 274 3.30 9.97 -0.51
C ALA A 274 2.90 10.75 0.75
N ALA A 275 2.04 10.14 1.58
CA ALA A 275 1.53 10.73 2.81
C ALA A 275 2.46 10.56 4.04
N VAL A 276 3.62 9.95 3.91
CA VAL A 276 4.57 9.86 5.03
C VAL A 276 4.98 11.26 5.48
N PRO A 277 4.74 11.66 6.74
CA PRO A 277 4.98 13.02 7.22
C PRO A 277 6.45 13.26 7.55
N ALA A 278 7.34 12.90 6.61
CA ALA A 278 8.78 13.11 6.71
C ALA A 278 9.11 14.60 6.50
N ARG A 279 10.19 15.07 7.15
CA ARG A 279 10.66 16.47 7.05
C ARG A 279 11.75 16.64 6.00
N ASP A 280 12.47 15.58 5.73
CA ASP A 280 13.60 15.54 4.80
C ASP A 280 13.76 14.10 4.25
N GLU A 281 14.80 13.87 3.46
CA GLU A 281 15.10 12.57 2.84
C GLU A 281 15.60 11.51 3.85
N ASN A 282 15.85 11.87 5.14
CA ASN A 282 16.40 10.97 6.17
C ASN A 282 15.30 10.17 6.86
N PHE A 283 14.51 9.46 6.10
CA PHE A 283 13.46 8.59 6.65
C PHE A 283 13.45 7.22 5.98
N ALA A 284 12.89 6.27 6.70
CA ALA A 284 12.37 5.03 6.16
C ALA A 284 10.89 4.94 6.51
N TYR A 285 10.17 4.10 5.80
CA TYR A 285 8.76 3.88 6.06
C TYR A 285 8.44 2.39 6.23
N LEU A 286 7.38 2.12 6.97
CA LEU A 286 6.73 0.83 7.10
C LEU A 286 5.23 1.02 6.87
N SER A 287 4.74 0.67 5.69
CA SER A 287 3.30 0.57 5.45
C SER A 287 2.82 -0.74 6.07
N SER A 288 2.16 -0.63 7.22
CA SER A 288 1.79 -1.79 8.03
C SER A 288 0.29 -2.08 7.93
N GLY A 289 -0.02 -3.21 7.33
CA GLY A 289 -1.37 -3.74 7.14
C GLY A 289 -1.34 -5.27 7.14
N THR A 290 -2.13 -5.91 6.30
CA THR A 290 -2.07 -7.36 6.04
C THR A 290 -0.66 -7.77 5.62
N TRP A 291 -0.07 -7.03 4.67
CA TRP A 291 1.35 -7.02 4.36
C TRP A 291 2.05 -5.92 5.14
N SER A 292 3.36 -6.05 5.29
CA SER A 292 4.24 -5.01 5.81
C SER A 292 5.26 -4.65 4.72
N LEU A 293 5.16 -3.44 4.18
CA LEU A 293 6.04 -2.95 3.14
C LEU A 293 7.02 -1.95 3.75
N MET A 294 8.27 -2.39 3.94
CA MET A 294 9.31 -1.55 4.53
C MET A 294 10.27 -1.07 3.45
N GLY A 295 10.51 0.23 3.40
CA GLY A 295 11.32 0.82 2.34
C GLY A 295 11.85 2.22 2.61
N ILE A 296 12.55 2.72 1.61
CA ILE A 296 13.04 4.09 1.48
C ILE A 296 12.60 4.66 0.13
N GLU A 297 12.54 5.97 0.01
CA GLU A 297 12.42 6.62 -1.30
C GLU A 297 13.81 6.93 -1.85
N THR A 298 13.99 6.66 -3.15
CA THR A 298 15.20 6.95 -3.89
C THR A 298 14.86 7.68 -5.19
N ARG A 299 15.83 8.39 -5.78
CA ARG A 299 15.62 9.01 -7.09
C ARG A 299 15.66 7.98 -8.20
N ASP A 300 16.64 7.07 -8.10
CA ASP A 300 16.89 6.01 -9.07
C ASP A 300 16.61 4.64 -8.49
N ALA A 301 16.33 3.67 -9.34
CA ALA A 301 16.14 2.28 -8.96
C ALA A 301 17.47 1.66 -8.48
N ILE A 302 17.42 0.84 -7.44
CA ILE A 302 18.56 0.07 -6.92
C ILE A 302 18.45 -1.37 -7.43
N ILE A 303 19.14 -1.65 -8.53
CA ILE A 303 19.20 -2.99 -9.15
C ILE A 303 20.64 -3.47 -9.10
N SER A 304 20.92 -4.45 -8.26
CA SER A 304 22.26 -5.01 -8.00
C SER A 304 22.17 -6.48 -7.61
N ASP A 305 23.31 -7.17 -7.54
CA ASP A 305 23.36 -8.55 -7.05
C ASP A 305 22.77 -8.66 -5.65
N LEU A 306 23.12 -7.74 -4.77
CA LEU A 306 22.65 -7.72 -3.39
C LEU A 306 21.13 -7.48 -3.29
N SER A 307 20.56 -6.56 -4.10
CA SER A 307 19.11 -6.33 -4.10
C SER A 307 18.34 -7.52 -4.69
N TYR A 308 18.92 -8.21 -5.67
CA TYR A 308 18.39 -9.46 -6.22
C TYR A 308 18.39 -10.59 -5.17
N GLU A 309 19.53 -10.85 -4.53
CA GLU A 309 19.68 -11.90 -3.52
C GLU A 309 18.72 -11.70 -2.34
N ARG A 310 18.56 -10.45 -1.90
CA ARG A 310 17.64 -10.09 -0.81
C ARG A 310 16.20 -9.91 -1.26
N ASN A 311 15.94 -10.06 -2.56
CA ASN A 311 14.63 -9.96 -3.19
C ASN A 311 13.90 -8.66 -2.83
N PHE A 312 14.54 -7.50 -3.09
CA PHE A 312 13.94 -6.17 -2.96
C PHE A 312 13.17 -5.77 -4.22
N THR A 313 12.28 -4.80 -4.11
CA THR A 313 11.48 -4.26 -5.20
C THR A 313 11.71 -2.76 -5.41
N ASN A 314 11.65 -2.31 -6.66
CA ASN A 314 11.78 -0.92 -7.09
C ASN A 314 10.46 -0.45 -7.71
N GLU A 315 9.49 -0.11 -6.88
CA GLU A 315 8.18 0.33 -7.35
C GLU A 315 8.14 1.84 -7.60
N GLY A 316 7.32 2.27 -8.57
CA GLY A 316 7.13 3.67 -8.89
C GLY A 316 6.59 4.48 -7.72
N GLY A 317 7.18 5.64 -7.47
CA GLY A 317 6.72 6.65 -6.51
C GLY A 317 6.14 7.88 -7.20
N ILE A 318 5.75 8.87 -6.42
CA ILE A 318 5.29 10.17 -6.93
C ILE A 318 6.48 11.07 -7.30
N ASN A 319 6.24 12.10 -8.11
CA ASN A 319 7.29 13.05 -8.53
C ASN A 319 8.55 12.38 -9.13
N GLY A 320 8.36 11.21 -9.76
CA GLY A 320 9.42 10.46 -10.41
C GLY A 320 10.37 9.71 -9.49
N THR A 321 10.06 9.61 -8.19
CA THR A 321 10.82 8.80 -7.24
C THR A 321 10.59 7.31 -7.44
N THR A 322 11.47 6.51 -6.86
CA THR A 322 11.35 5.05 -6.73
C THR A 322 11.15 4.70 -5.26
N ARG A 323 10.20 3.85 -4.98
CA ARG A 323 10.02 3.21 -3.69
C ARG A 323 10.84 1.93 -3.67
N PHE A 324 12.03 1.98 -3.08
CA PHE A 324 12.86 0.80 -2.87
C PHE A 324 12.47 0.14 -1.56
N LEU A 325 11.83 -1.03 -1.66
CA LEU A 325 11.20 -1.67 -0.50
C LEU A 325 11.28 -3.19 -0.55
N LYS A 326 10.90 -3.80 0.56
CA LYS A 326 10.67 -5.24 0.65
C LYS A 326 9.27 -5.52 1.20
N ASN A 327 8.53 -6.38 0.51
CA ASN A 327 7.30 -6.96 1.03
C ASN A 327 7.65 -8.02 2.08
N ILE A 328 7.05 -7.89 3.24
CA ILE A 328 7.20 -8.79 4.39
C ILE A 328 5.80 -9.31 4.74
N CYS A 329 5.68 -10.56 5.12
CA CYS A 329 4.42 -11.04 5.69
C CYS A 329 4.14 -10.28 7.00
N GLY A 330 3.07 -9.49 7.00
CA GLY A 330 2.76 -8.56 8.08
C GLY A 330 1.76 -9.12 9.09
N MET A 331 0.73 -8.30 9.38
CA MET A 331 -0.32 -8.65 10.35
C MET A 331 -1.23 -9.80 9.88
N TRP A 332 -1.04 -10.31 8.66
CA TRP A 332 -1.69 -11.53 8.15
C TRP A 332 -1.58 -12.71 9.12
N LEU A 333 -0.38 -12.95 9.68
CA LEU A 333 -0.15 -13.99 10.68
C LEU A 333 -1.06 -13.83 11.89
N TYR A 334 -1.09 -12.62 12.46
CA TYR A 334 -1.91 -12.28 13.61
C TYR A 334 -3.41 -12.41 13.31
N GLU A 335 -3.88 -11.86 12.18
CA GLU A 335 -5.29 -11.89 11.84
C GLU A 335 -5.81 -13.31 11.57
N ARG A 336 -5.00 -14.16 10.94
CA ARG A 336 -5.32 -15.57 10.74
C ARG A 336 -5.44 -16.32 12.05
N CYS A 337 -4.46 -16.18 12.96
CA CYS A 337 -4.53 -16.80 14.29
C CYS A 337 -5.73 -16.28 15.09
N ARG A 338 -6.00 -14.98 15.05
CA ARG A 338 -7.14 -14.37 15.74
C ARG A 338 -8.49 -14.93 15.22
N ALA A 339 -8.61 -15.16 13.92
CA ALA A 339 -9.80 -15.79 13.35
C ALA A 339 -9.99 -17.23 13.87
N GLU A 340 -8.89 -17.98 14.01
CA GLU A 340 -8.89 -19.34 14.57
C GLU A 340 -9.31 -19.35 16.05
N PHE A 341 -8.77 -18.44 16.86
CA PHE A 341 -9.15 -18.32 18.28
C PHE A 341 -10.63 -18.00 18.50
N LYS A 342 -11.28 -17.37 17.51
CA LYS A 342 -12.73 -17.10 17.54
C LYS A 342 -13.60 -18.27 17.11
N GLY A 343 -13.04 -19.39 16.72
CA GLY A 343 -13.78 -20.54 16.20
C GLY A 343 -14.44 -20.30 14.83
N ASN A 344 -14.00 -19.32 14.09
CA ASN A 344 -14.62 -18.86 12.82
C ASN A 344 -13.98 -19.48 11.56
N LEU A 345 -13.31 -20.63 11.66
CA LEU A 345 -12.74 -21.28 10.48
C LEU A 345 -13.57 -22.48 10.02
N SER A 346 -14.36 -22.27 8.96
CA SER A 346 -14.68 -23.33 8.02
C SER A 346 -13.49 -23.50 7.04
N PRO A 347 -13.00 -24.71 6.74
CA PRO A 347 -11.72 -24.94 6.09
C PRO A 347 -11.56 -24.39 4.66
N LEU A 348 -12.58 -23.89 4.00
CA LEU A 348 -12.53 -23.56 2.57
C LEU A 348 -13.20 -22.23 2.16
N THR A 349 -13.99 -21.60 3.01
CA THR A 349 -14.80 -20.43 2.61
C THR A 349 -14.40 -19.11 3.24
N SER A 350 -13.45 -19.08 4.16
CA SER A 350 -13.04 -17.86 4.88
C SER A 350 -11.98 -17.03 4.14
N ARG A 351 -11.85 -17.17 2.83
CA ARG A 351 -10.96 -16.36 2.00
C ARG A 351 -11.50 -14.97 1.68
N SER A 352 -12.76 -14.73 1.98
CA SER A 352 -13.41 -13.44 1.79
C SER A 352 -13.98 -12.94 3.10
N ALA A 353 -13.66 -11.69 3.42
CA ALA A 353 -14.30 -10.79 4.38
C ALA A 353 -14.88 -11.44 5.64
N LEU A 354 -14.26 -11.16 6.78
CA LEU A 354 -14.97 -11.24 8.05
C LEU A 354 -16.22 -10.35 7.96
N PRO A 355 -17.46 -10.87 8.16
CA PRO A 355 -18.63 -10.01 8.20
C PRO A 355 -18.49 -9.05 9.38
N LEU A 356 -18.45 -7.77 9.09
CA LEU A 356 -18.71 -6.72 10.06
C LEU A 356 -20.20 -6.74 10.35
N GLY A 357 -20.60 -7.34 11.46
CA GLY A 357 -21.94 -7.15 11.95
C GLY A 357 -22.66 -8.39 12.45
N SER A 358 -22.97 -8.36 13.73
CA SER A 358 -23.98 -9.12 14.46
C SER A 358 -23.72 -10.61 14.75
N SER A 359 -23.10 -10.90 15.88
CA SER A 359 -23.58 -11.97 16.76
C SER A 359 -23.39 -11.56 18.21
N LYS A 360 -24.45 -11.72 18.97
CA LYS A 360 -24.55 -11.46 20.42
C LYS A 360 -23.89 -12.56 21.25
N ASN A 361 -22.67 -13.00 20.90
CA ASN A 361 -21.86 -13.82 21.78
C ASN A 361 -20.55 -13.08 22.08
N PRO A 362 -20.18 -12.89 23.33
CA PRO A 362 -18.92 -12.25 23.67
C PRO A 362 -17.78 -13.07 23.09
N SER A 363 -17.08 -12.50 22.12
CA SER A 363 -15.87 -13.09 21.57
C SER A 363 -14.81 -13.14 22.67
N PRO A 364 -14.11 -14.27 22.88
CA PRO A 364 -13.28 -14.45 24.06
C PRO A 364 -12.06 -13.53 24.17
N LEU A 365 -11.68 -12.73 23.18
CA LEU A 365 -10.65 -11.67 23.32
C LEU A 365 -10.77 -10.66 22.18
N GLY A 366 -11.00 -9.39 22.51
CA GLY A 366 -10.89 -8.27 21.57
C GLY A 366 -9.43 -8.06 21.12
N HIS A 367 -9.21 -7.24 20.08
CA HIS A 367 -7.84 -6.89 19.62
C HIS A 367 -6.96 -6.37 20.77
N ALA A 368 -7.48 -5.42 21.55
CA ALA A 368 -6.73 -4.79 22.63
C ALA A 368 -6.40 -5.79 23.76
N GLU A 369 -7.34 -6.67 24.09
CA GLU A 369 -7.15 -7.68 25.13
C GLU A 369 -6.12 -8.74 24.73
N LEU A 370 -6.18 -9.23 23.48
CA LEU A 370 -5.21 -10.20 22.97
C LEU A 370 -3.80 -9.59 22.88
N GLN A 371 -3.69 -8.37 22.40
CA GLN A 371 -2.41 -7.66 22.35
C GLN A 371 -1.85 -7.40 23.76
N ALA A 372 -2.69 -7.03 24.72
CA ALA A 372 -2.27 -6.82 26.09
C ALA A 372 -1.84 -8.13 26.77
N SER A 373 -2.56 -9.24 26.52
CA SER A 373 -2.20 -10.56 27.07
C SER A 373 -0.84 -11.05 26.59
N ALA A 374 -0.47 -10.73 25.33
CA ALA A 374 0.84 -11.06 24.81
C ALA A 374 1.99 -10.38 25.57
N MET A 375 1.72 -9.28 26.29
CA MET A 375 2.74 -8.58 27.11
C MET A 375 2.97 -9.24 28.46
N THR A 376 2.14 -10.19 28.87
CA THR A 376 2.28 -10.90 30.12
C THR A 376 3.11 -12.18 30.02
N VAL A 377 3.47 -12.60 28.81
CA VAL A 377 4.26 -13.79 28.56
C VAL A 377 5.72 -13.46 28.26
N GLU A 378 6.60 -14.46 28.41
CA GLU A 378 8.04 -14.32 28.24
C GLU A 378 8.39 -13.86 26.81
N ALA A 379 9.25 -12.83 26.73
CA ALA A 379 9.76 -12.29 25.48
C ALA A 379 10.72 -13.27 24.79
N PHE A 380 10.67 -13.32 23.45
CA PHE A 380 11.61 -14.07 22.60
C PHE A 380 11.73 -15.57 22.92
N ARG A 381 10.74 -16.13 23.61
CA ARG A 381 10.71 -17.56 23.92
C ARG A 381 10.67 -18.40 22.64
N SER A 382 9.80 -18.01 21.70
CA SER A 382 9.62 -18.64 20.40
C SER A 382 9.69 -17.58 19.30
N LEU A 383 10.42 -17.84 18.23
CA LEU A 383 10.62 -16.94 17.11
C LEU A 383 10.38 -17.67 15.79
N ILE A 384 9.82 -16.96 14.80
CA ILE A 384 9.58 -17.49 13.44
C ILE A 384 10.18 -16.56 12.40
N ASN A 385 10.49 -17.09 11.21
CA ASN A 385 10.67 -16.25 10.03
C ASN A 385 9.29 -15.92 9.45
N PRO A 386 8.79 -14.67 9.53
CA PRO A 386 7.47 -14.34 9.02
C PRO A 386 7.29 -14.63 7.52
N ASP A 387 8.39 -14.63 6.75
CA ASP A 387 8.38 -14.86 5.31
C ASP A 387 8.60 -16.34 4.92
N ASP A 388 8.56 -17.27 5.89
CA ASP A 388 8.66 -18.70 5.58
C ASP A 388 7.45 -19.12 4.71
N PRO A 389 7.68 -19.86 3.61
CA PRO A 389 6.62 -20.28 2.68
C PRO A 389 5.46 -21.03 3.34
N THR A 390 5.70 -21.69 4.48
CA THR A 390 4.64 -22.39 5.24
C THR A 390 3.55 -21.46 5.76
N PHE A 391 3.80 -20.16 5.86
CA PHE A 391 2.84 -19.14 6.32
C PHE A 391 2.06 -18.47 5.20
N ALA A 392 2.34 -18.76 3.93
CA ALA A 392 1.68 -18.10 2.81
C ALA A 392 0.16 -18.35 2.82
N ASN A 393 -0.28 -19.59 3.02
CA ASN A 393 -1.70 -19.94 3.09
C ASN A 393 -1.95 -21.30 3.75
N PRO A 394 -1.58 -21.49 5.02
CA PRO A 394 -1.84 -22.75 5.71
C PRO A 394 -3.33 -22.95 6.03
N SER A 395 -3.76 -24.20 6.20
CA SER A 395 -5.10 -24.54 6.69
C SER A 395 -5.33 -24.00 8.12
N SER A 396 -4.31 -24.08 8.98
CA SER A 396 -4.25 -23.47 10.31
C SER A 396 -2.93 -22.71 10.46
N MET A 397 -3.02 -21.42 10.74
CA MET A 397 -1.85 -20.59 11.01
C MET A 397 -1.25 -20.90 12.38
N VAL A 398 -2.09 -21.19 13.36
CA VAL A 398 -1.67 -21.60 14.71
C VAL A 398 -0.81 -22.86 14.62
N GLU A 399 -1.29 -23.89 13.93
CA GLU A 399 -0.53 -25.12 13.76
C GLU A 399 0.76 -24.93 12.95
N ALA A 400 0.73 -24.11 11.89
CA ALA A 400 1.92 -23.79 11.10
C ALA A 400 3.02 -23.14 11.97
N ILE A 401 2.67 -22.17 12.83
CA ILE A 401 3.60 -21.54 13.78
C ILE A 401 4.16 -22.58 14.77
N GLN A 402 3.31 -23.44 15.33
CA GLN A 402 3.74 -24.49 16.25
C GLN A 402 4.67 -25.51 15.58
N GLN A 403 4.37 -25.91 14.35
CA GLN A 403 5.22 -26.80 13.56
C GLN A 403 6.56 -26.15 13.22
N TYR A 404 6.57 -24.85 12.88
CA TYR A 404 7.80 -24.11 12.68
C TYR A 404 8.69 -24.16 13.92
N CYS A 405 8.12 -23.87 15.10
CA CYS A 405 8.88 -23.93 16.37
C CYS A 405 9.41 -25.34 16.69
N ARG A 406 8.61 -26.39 16.45
CA ARG A 406 9.09 -27.79 16.59
C ARG A 406 10.25 -28.10 15.65
N ARG A 407 10.13 -27.72 14.37
CA ARG A 407 11.15 -27.93 13.33
C ARG A 407 12.48 -27.24 13.66
N THR A 408 12.40 -26.08 14.30
CA THR A 408 13.57 -25.28 14.69
C THR A 408 14.00 -25.49 16.13
N SER A 409 13.50 -26.57 16.78
CA SER A 409 13.85 -26.98 18.16
C SER A 409 13.65 -25.87 19.19
N GLN A 410 12.59 -25.09 19.06
CA GLN A 410 12.21 -24.03 19.98
C GLN A 410 11.04 -24.46 20.89
N PRO A 411 10.85 -23.81 22.04
CA PRO A 411 9.62 -23.96 22.82
C PRO A 411 8.39 -23.67 21.94
N VAL A 412 7.37 -24.52 22.03
CA VAL A 412 6.14 -24.38 21.23
C VAL A 412 5.19 -23.43 21.93
N PRO A 413 4.70 -22.36 21.27
CA PRO A 413 3.68 -21.50 21.85
C PRO A 413 2.33 -22.22 21.83
N GLU A 414 1.66 -22.31 22.99
CA GLU A 414 0.42 -23.09 23.17
C GLU A 414 -0.81 -22.20 23.35
N THR A 415 -0.65 -21.06 24.03
CA THR A 415 -1.74 -20.14 24.32
C THR A 415 -1.85 -19.03 23.28
N PRO A 416 -3.06 -18.43 23.10
CA PRO A 416 -3.22 -17.27 22.23
C PRO A 416 -2.25 -16.12 22.55
N ALA A 417 -1.94 -15.89 23.83
CA ALA A 417 -1.00 -14.88 24.29
C ALA A 417 0.44 -15.18 23.81
N GLU A 418 0.91 -16.43 23.95
CA GLU A 418 2.24 -16.85 23.50
C GLU A 418 2.38 -16.82 21.98
N ILE A 419 1.34 -17.23 21.25
CA ILE A 419 1.33 -17.14 19.77
C ILE A 419 1.38 -15.68 19.31
N CYS A 420 0.57 -14.81 19.92
CA CYS A 420 0.58 -13.39 19.62
C CYS A 420 1.94 -12.76 19.93
N ARG A 421 2.57 -13.12 21.06
CA ARG A 421 3.91 -12.65 21.43
C ARG A 421 4.97 -13.13 20.45
N CYS A 422 4.95 -14.40 20.08
CA CYS A 422 5.84 -14.97 19.06
C CYS A 422 5.75 -14.20 17.74
N ILE A 423 4.55 -13.87 17.27
CA ILE A 423 4.34 -13.09 16.05
C ILE A 423 4.94 -11.69 16.19
N PHE A 424 4.64 -10.96 17.28
CA PHE A 424 5.10 -9.57 17.44
C PHE A 424 6.62 -9.47 17.61
N ASP A 425 7.22 -10.34 18.43
CA ASP A 425 8.67 -10.40 18.58
C ASP A 425 9.36 -10.70 17.24
N SER A 426 8.83 -11.66 16.47
CA SER A 426 9.37 -12.07 15.18
C SER A 426 9.22 -10.99 14.10
N LEU A 427 8.06 -10.33 14.04
CA LEU A 427 7.85 -9.21 13.10
C LEU A 427 8.81 -8.06 13.39
N ALA A 428 8.96 -7.65 14.66
CA ALA A 428 9.88 -6.58 15.03
C ALA A 428 11.35 -6.91 14.67
N LEU A 429 11.79 -8.16 14.87
CA LEU A 429 13.12 -8.61 14.50
C LEU A 429 13.31 -8.71 12.98
N ARG A 430 12.27 -9.11 12.24
CA ARG A 430 12.27 -9.07 10.77
C ARG A 430 12.34 -7.64 10.25
N TYR A 431 11.61 -6.70 10.85
CA TYR A 431 11.71 -5.28 10.50
C TYR A 431 13.13 -4.74 10.76
N ARG A 432 13.76 -5.12 11.88
CA ARG A 432 15.18 -4.78 12.11
C ARG A 432 16.08 -5.28 10.99
N GLN A 433 15.92 -6.54 10.58
CA GLN A 433 16.73 -7.15 9.52
C GLN A 433 16.59 -6.38 8.20
N VAL A 434 15.35 -6.10 7.79
CA VAL A 434 15.08 -5.37 6.55
C VAL A 434 15.54 -3.92 6.66
N PHE A 435 15.32 -3.26 7.79
CA PHE A 435 15.81 -1.90 8.06
C PHE A 435 17.34 -1.83 7.96
N THR A 436 18.06 -2.79 8.54
CA THR A 436 19.53 -2.85 8.44
C THR A 436 19.97 -2.96 6.98
N TRP A 437 19.33 -3.80 6.18
CA TRP A 437 19.62 -3.93 4.75
C TRP A 437 19.33 -2.63 3.98
N LEU A 438 18.23 -1.95 4.28
CA LEU A 438 17.90 -0.65 3.65
C LEU A 438 18.98 0.41 3.96
N MET A 439 19.49 0.45 5.20
CA MET A 439 20.55 1.38 5.58
C MET A 439 21.88 1.06 4.89
N GLU A 440 22.18 -0.23 4.67
CA GLU A 440 23.34 -0.66 3.88
C GLU A 440 23.22 -0.17 2.42
N PHE A 441 22.07 -0.37 1.76
CA PHE A 441 21.83 0.13 0.40
C PHE A 441 21.95 1.66 0.32
N ARG A 442 21.45 2.36 1.31
CA ARG A 442 21.55 3.82 1.40
C ARG A 442 23.01 4.28 1.54
N GLY A 443 23.81 3.59 2.35
CA GLY A 443 25.24 3.83 2.50
C GLY A 443 26.01 3.64 1.19
N LEU A 444 25.68 2.61 0.41
CA LEU A 444 26.31 2.34 -0.89
C LEU A 444 26.01 3.44 -1.93
N GLN A 445 24.92 4.19 -1.79
CA GLN A 445 24.58 5.33 -2.66
C GLN A 445 25.27 6.64 -2.24
N GLY A 446 26.16 6.62 -1.23
CA GLY A 446 26.89 7.79 -0.76
C GLY A 446 26.07 8.73 0.16
N ASN A 447 24.86 8.37 0.52
CA ASN A 447 23.99 9.13 1.43
C ASN A 447 24.25 8.70 2.88
N LEU A 448 25.35 9.15 3.45
CA LEU A 448 25.78 8.84 4.83
C LEU A 448 25.20 9.86 5.83
N SER A 449 23.90 9.80 6.12
CA SER A 449 23.42 10.35 7.39
C SER A 449 23.67 9.33 8.50
N PRO A 450 24.14 9.74 9.68
CA PRO A 450 24.24 8.85 10.84
C PRO A 450 22.90 8.13 11.07
N LEU A 451 22.94 6.84 11.44
CA LEU A 451 21.73 6.06 11.74
C LEU A 451 20.80 6.75 12.76
N ASN A 452 21.39 7.57 13.66
CA ASN A 452 20.66 8.31 14.69
C ASN A 452 19.73 9.40 14.13
N ASP A 453 19.92 9.82 12.87
CA ASP A 453 19.12 10.87 12.24
C ASP A 453 17.97 10.28 11.39
N VAL A 454 17.94 8.96 11.19
CA VAL A 454 16.88 8.31 10.42
C VAL A 454 15.64 8.08 11.29
N VAL A 455 14.50 8.54 10.82
CA VAL A 455 13.19 8.27 11.45
C VAL A 455 12.47 7.19 10.66
N LEU A 456 11.99 6.16 11.35
CA LEU A 456 11.11 5.16 10.76
C LEU A 456 9.64 5.56 10.95
N HIS A 457 8.94 5.84 9.85
CA HIS A 457 7.52 6.15 9.87
C HIS A 457 6.68 4.89 9.66
N ILE A 458 5.77 4.59 10.59
CA ILE A 458 4.79 3.49 10.46
C ILE A 458 3.44 4.09 10.07
N ILE A 459 2.94 3.75 8.89
CA ILE A 459 1.67 4.23 8.32
C ILE A 459 0.69 3.09 8.10
N GLY A 460 -0.58 3.43 7.88
CA GLY A 460 -1.65 2.46 7.69
C GLY A 460 -2.21 1.91 9.02
N GLY A 461 -3.05 0.88 8.94
CA GLY A 461 -3.76 0.33 10.11
C GLY A 461 -2.85 -0.17 11.24
N GLY A 462 -1.64 -0.66 10.91
CA GLY A 462 -0.66 -1.10 11.90
C GLY A 462 -0.10 0.01 12.77
N SER A 463 -0.21 1.29 12.35
CA SER A 463 0.17 2.44 13.17
C SER A 463 -0.56 2.51 14.52
N LEU A 464 -1.71 1.85 14.62
CA LEU A 464 -2.49 1.75 15.86
C LEU A 464 -1.98 0.69 16.86
N ASN A 465 -1.11 -0.24 16.41
CA ASN A 465 -0.59 -1.29 17.28
C ASN A 465 0.59 -0.77 18.12
N LYS A 466 0.27 -0.16 19.25
CA LYS A 466 1.24 0.46 20.16
C LYS A 466 2.37 -0.48 20.61
N TYR A 467 2.11 -1.77 20.76
CA TYR A 467 3.09 -2.74 21.21
C TYR A 467 4.08 -3.09 20.11
N LEU A 468 3.57 -3.42 18.91
CA LEU A 468 4.45 -3.72 17.77
C LEU A 468 5.26 -2.48 17.35
N ASN A 469 4.69 -1.28 17.43
CA ASN A 469 5.39 -0.03 17.13
C ASN A 469 6.54 0.22 18.13
N GLN A 470 6.32 0.00 19.43
CA GLN A 470 7.39 0.08 20.42
C GLN A 470 8.45 -0.99 20.21
N PHE A 471 8.05 -2.23 19.92
CA PHE A 471 8.98 -3.33 19.61
C PHE A 471 9.80 -3.03 18.34
N THR A 472 9.18 -2.42 17.35
CA THR A 472 9.88 -1.98 16.13
C THR A 472 10.94 -0.91 16.46
N ALA A 473 10.62 0.08 17.29
CA ALA A 473 11.59 1.07 17.75
C ALA A 473 12.75 0.42 18.51
N ASN A 474 12.43 -0.47 19.43
CA ASN A 474 13.44 -1.17 20.24
C ASN A 474 14.35 -2.05 19.37
N ALA A 475 13.75 -2.81 18.43
CA ALA A 475 14.48 -3.72 17.55
C ALA A 475 15.39 -2.96 16.58
N THR A 476 14.87 -1.92 15.91
CA THR A 476 15.63 -1.14 14.91
C THR A 476 16.63 -0.17 15.53
N GLY A 477 16.41 0.21 16.79
CA GLY A 477 17.27 1.18 17.49
C GLY A 477 17.10 2.63 17.04
N VAL A 478 16.03 2.93 16.28
CA VAL A 478 15.72 4.28 15.80
C VAL A 478 14.36 4.76 16.30
N VAL A 479 14.16 6.07 16.25
CA VAL A 479 12.86 6.66 16.56
C VAL A 479 11.81 6.19 15.56
N VAL A 480 10.68 5.70 16.08
CA VAL A 480 9.49 5.37 15.28
C VAL A 480 8.45 6.47 15.47
N LYS A 481 7.87 6.93 14.37
CA LYS A 481 6.68 7.80 14.35
C LYS A 481 5.53 7.05 13.69
N ALA A 482 4.47 6.77 14.45
CA ALA A 482 3.30 6.05 13.98
C ALA A 482 2.16 7.01 13.62
N GLY A 483 1.62 6.86 12.42
CA GLY A 483 0.61 7.68 11.76
C GLY A 483 1.10 8.22 10.42
N PRO A 484 0.18 8.57 9.52
CA PRO A 484 -1.28 8.46 9.62
C PRO A 484 -1.80 7.02 9.46
N GLN A 485 -2.94 6.74 10.08
CA GLN A 485 -3.69 5.51 9.83
C GLN A 485 -4.24 5.49 8.39
N GLU A 486 -4.73 6.64 7.93
CA GLU A 486 -5.38 6.84 6.63
C GLU A 486 -4.39 7.37 5.57
N GLY A 487 -3.18 6.79 5.53
CA GLY A 487 -2.10 7.26 4.67
C GLY A 487 -2.48 7.26 3.19
N THR A 488 -3.11 6.19 2.71
CA THR A 488 -3.54 6.04 1.32
C THR A 488 -4.47 7.17 0.89
N ALA A 489 -5.56 7.39 1.63
CA ALA A 489 -6.52 8.44 1.32
C ALA A 489 -5.89 9.85 1.39
N LEU A 490 -5.02 10.11 2.37
CA LEU A 490 -4.30 11.38 2.47
C LEU A 490 -3.41 11.62 1.27
N GLY A 491 -2.62 10.61 0.85
CA GLY A 491 -1.75 10.72 -0.32
C GLY A 491 -2.55 10.97 -1.61
N ASN A 492 -3.65 10.25 -1.78
CA ASN A 492 -4.57 10.43 -2.90
C ASN A 492 -5.09 11.88 -2.97
N ILE A 493 -5.67 12.38 -1.88
CA ILE A 493 -6.19 13.77 -1.80
C ILE A 493 -5.09 14.80 -2.03
N MET A 494 -3.91 14.61 -1.46
CA MET A 494 -2.83 15.56 -1.59
C MET A 494 -2.21 15.59 -3.00
N MET A 495 -2.22 14.46 -3.72
CA MET A 495 -1.85 14.42 -5.15
C MET A 495 -2.85 15.18 -6.01
N GLN A 496 -4.15 15.06 -5.74
CA GLN A 496 -5.17 15.85 -6.39
C GLN A 496 -4.99 17.36 -6.10
N ALA A 497 -4.67 17.70 -4.86
CA ALA A 497 -4.39 19.08 -4.46
C ALA A 497 -3.14 19.65 -5.14
N GLN A 498 -2.11 18.83 -5.35
CA GLN A 498 -0.92 19.22 -6.13
C GLN A 498 -1.28 19.46 -7.59
N SER A 499 -2.07 18.59 -8.19
CA SER A 499 -2.59 18.79 -9.56
C SER A 499 -3.43 20.06 -9.70
N ALA A 500 -4.18 20.42 -8.67
CA ALA A 500 -4.97 21.66 -8.62
C ALA A 500 -4.14 22.92 -8.31
N GLY A 501 -2.82 22.80 -8.11
CA GLY A 501 -1.92 23.93 -7.80
C GLY A 501 -2.06 24.48 -6.37
N LEU A 502 -2.67 23.71 -5.45
CA LEU A 502 -2.78 24.10 -4.03
C LEU A 502 -1.55 23.69 -3.22
N VAL A 503 -0.77 22.75 -3.74
CA VAL A 503 0.44 22.20 -3.12
C VAL A 503 1.54 22.21 -4.18
N ASN A 504 2.71 22.73 -3.84
CA ASN A 504 3.78 22.95 -4.81
C ASN A 504 4.62 21.68 -5.06
N ASP A 505 4.91 20.94 -3.99
CA ASP A 505 5.79 19.78 -4.03
C ASP A 505 5.47 18.78 -2.91
N ILE A 506 6.19 17.65 -2.91
CA ILE A 506 6.03 16.57 -1.93
C ILE A 506 6.33 17.03 -0.48
N TRP A 507 7.25 17.96 -0.29
CA TRP A 507 7.64 18.42 1.05
C TRP A 507 6.57 19.29 1.67
N GLN A 508 5.96 20.18 0.88
CA GLN A 508 4.79 20.95 1.32
C GLN A 508 3.59 20.01 1.59
N MET A 509 3.38 19.01 0.74
CA MET A 509 2.37 17.96 0.96
C MET A 509 2.56 17.29 2.33
N ARG A 510 3.76 16.80 2.61
CA ARG A 510 4.11 16.13 3.86
C ARG A 510 4.01 17.05 5.08
N GLN A 511 4.36 18.32 4.92
CA GLN A 511 4.21 19.31 5.97
C GLN A 511 2.74 19.55 6.32
N ILE A 512 1.87 19.70 5.32
CA ILE A 512 0.41 19.85 5.52
C ILE A 512 -0.14 18.63 6.26
N ILE A 513 0.23 17.43 5.84
CA ILE A 513 -0.18 16.18 6.50
C ILE A 513 0.32 16.17 7.95
N ALA A 514 1.60 16.46 8.19
CA ALA A 514 2.20 16.47 9.53
C ALA A 514 1.49 17.44 10.48
N ASN A 515 0.96 18.55 9.97
CA ASN A 515 0.22 19.54 10.75
C ASN A 515 -1.27 19.19 10.96
N SER A 516 -1.76 18.18 10.22
CA SER A 516 -3.18 17.79 10.23
C SER A 516 -3.45 16.55 11.09
N ILE A 517 -2.41 15.82 11.50
CA ILE A 517 -2.53 14.54 12.21
C ILE A 517 -1.68 14.52 13.47
N ASP A 518 -2.12 13.73 14.44
CA ASP A 518 -1.34 13.42 15.63
C ASP A 518 -0.44 12.20 15.37
N LEU A 519 0.87 12.40 15.51
CA LEU A 519 1.86 11.33 15.40
C LEU A 519 2.24 10.80 16.78
N VAL A 520 2.17 9.49 16.96
CA VAL A 520 2.67 8.85 18.18
C VAL A 520 4.15 8.52 18.00
N ARG A 521 4.98 9.03 18.92
CA ARG A 521 6.43 8.84 18.92
C ARG A 521 6.83 7.72 19.87
N TYR A 522 7.68 6.80 19.39
CA TYR A 522 8.26 5.71 20.17
C TYR A 522 9.79 5.82 20.13
N GLU A 523 10.39 5.92 21.32
CA GLU A 523 11.85 5.91 21.50
C GLU A 523 12.33 4.47 21.68
N PRO A 524 13.50 4.11 21.13
CA PRO A 524 14.09 2.78 21.35
C PRO A 524 14.47 2.57 22.82
N LYS A 525 14.22 1.36 23.32
CA LYS A 525 14.52 0.92 24.70
C LYS A 525 15.12 -0.47 24.68
N ASP A 526 15.75 -0.86 25.79
CA ASP A 526 16.21 -2.24 26.04
C ASP A 526 17.13 -2.79 24.92
N LYS A 527 18.04 -1.93 24.43
CA LYS A 527 18.90 -2.24 23.28
C LYS A 527 19.62 -3.59 23.40
N GLU A 528 20.26 -3.87 24.54
CA GLU A 528 21.04 -5.08 24.76
C GLU A 528 20.16 -6.35 24.68
N LEU A 529 18.93 -6.28 25.21
CA LEU A 529 17.95 -7.36 25.15
C LEU A 529 17.54 -7.66 23.70
N TRP A 530 17.28 -6.61 22.91
CA TRP A 530 16.89 -6.74 21.50
C TRP A 530 18.06 -7.15 20.60
N ASP A 531 19.29 -6.76 20.93
CA ASP A 531 20.49 -7.24 20.23
C ASP A 531 20.69 -8.74 20.44
N ALA A 532 20.60 -9.23 21.67
CA ALA A 532 20.67 -10.66 21.95
C ALA A 532 19.55 -11.48 21.27
N ALA A 533 18.32 -10.93 21.27
CA ALA A 533 17.20 -11.56 20.56
C ALA A 533 17.42 -11.60 19.04
N TYR A 534 18.01 -10.57 18.47
CA TYR A 534 18.30 -10.51 17.03
C TYR A 534 19.36 -11.55 16.62
N GLU A 535 20.40 -11.73 17.43
CA GLU A 535 21.38 -12.80 17.20
C GLU A 535 20.75 -14.20 17.24
N LYS A 536 19.79 -14.42 18.18
CA LYS A 536 19.00 -15.65 18.23
C LYS A 536 18.14 -15.80 16.95
N TYR A 537 17.48 -14.73 16.53
CA TYR A 537 16.62 -14.71 15.35
C TYR A 537 17.39 -15.08 14.08
N LEU A 538 18.56 -14.48 13.86
CA LEU A 538 19.40 -14.76 12.69
C LEU A 538 19.78 -16.25 12.58
N LYS A 539 20.04 -16.92 13.71
CA LYS A 539 20.37 -18.37 13.72
C LYS A 539 19.20 -19.27 13.35
N ILE A 540 17.97 -18.80 13.59
CA ILE A 540 16.75 -19.56 13.32
C ILE A 540 16.27 -19.36 11.88
N THR A 541 16.64 -18.24 11.26
CA THR A 541 16.15 -17.84 9.94
C THR A 541 17.17 -18.02 8.81
N GLN A 542 18.34 -18.55 9.15
CA GLN A 542 19.33 -19.06 8.20
C GLN A 542 18.86 -20.46 7.72
#